data_d213c1b49d925c1d3390f5a872c35af3
#
_entry.id   d213c1b49d925c1d3390f5a872c35af3
#
_cell.length_a   1.000
_cell.length_b   1.000
_cell.length_c   1.000
_cell.angle_alpha   90.00
_cell.angle_beta   90.00
_cell.angle_gamma   90.00
#
_symmetry.space_group_name_H-M   'P 1'
#
loop_
_entity.id
_entity.type
_entity.pdbx_description
1 polymer ?
#
loop_
_entity_poly.entity_id
_entity_poly.type
_entity_poly.pdbx_seq_one_letter_code
_entity_poly.pdbx_strand_id
1 'polypeptide(L)'
;DLRAGLTKLLYVAPESLNKTSNIELLKEIEISFFAIDEAHCISEWGHDFRPDYRTIKHSVKELGRKPVIALTATATPKVQADIIKTMGMEQPNIFLSSFNRPNLYYEVRPKRDIDHDIIKLLSQNIGKSAIVYCLSRQKVEDLSAQLQINGINALPYHAGLEGAKRIKHQDAF
;
A
#
# COMPACT_ATOMS: atom_id res chain seq x y z
N ASP A 1 13.69 -21.20 9.81
CA ASP A 1 14.48 -20.20 9.06
C ASP A 1 14.73 -18.92 9.88
N LEU A 2 13.73 -18.37 10.61
CA LEU A 2 13.91 -17.21 11.50
C LEU A 2 14.92 -17.50 12.61
N ARG A 3 14.70 -18.58 13.39
CA ARG A 3 15.63 -18.99 14.48
C ARG A 3 17.02 -19.35 13.97
N ALA A 4 17.14 -19.81 12.74
CA ALA A 4 18.44 -20.10 12.11
C ALA A 4 19.15 -18.85 11.55
N GLY A 5 18.56 -17.67 11.67
CA GLY A 5 19.14 -16.42 11.16
C GLY A 5 19.19 -16.31 9.63
N LEU A 6 18.51 -17.20 8.92
CA LEU A 6 18.46 -17.22 7.46
C LEU A 6 17.51 -16.15 6.89
N THR A 7 16.44 -15.85 7.61
CA THR A 7 15.51 -14.78 7.24
C THR A 7 16.07 -13.43 7.63
N LYS A 8 16.32 -12.56 6.65
CA LYS A 8 16.87 -11.22 6.86
C LYS A 8 15.82 -10.13 6.92
N LEU A 9 14.64 -10.38 6.37
CA LEU A 9 13.52 -9.45 6.33
C LEU A 9 12.23 -10.24 6.61
N LEU A 10 11.43 -9.75 7.56
CA LEU A 10 10.15 -10.34 7.93
C LEU A 10 9.04 -9.29 7.80
N TYR A 11 8.06 -9.56 6.96
CA TYR A 11 6.84 -8.75 6.86
C TYR A 11 5.77 -9.30 7.81
N VAL A 12 5.24 -8.44 8.66
CA VAL A 12 4.22 -8.81 9.66
C VAL A 12 3.10 -7.78 9.63
N ALA A 13 1.86 -8.24 9.50
CA ALA A 13 0.70 -7.36 9.68
C ALA A 13 0.52 -7.00 11.16
N PRO A 14 0.09 -5.76 11.49
CA PRO A 14 -0.09 -5.30 12.88
C PRO A 14 -0.98 -6.24 13.70
N GLU A 15 -2.05 -6.75 13.12
CA GLU A 15 -2.99 -7.69 13.75
C GLU A 15 -2.32 -9.04 14.10
N SER A 16 -1.31 -9.41 13.32
CA SER A 16 -0.52 -10.63 13.60
C SER A 16 0.58 -10.38 14.61
N LEU A 17 1.17 -9.17 14.61
CA LEU A 17 2.19 -8.79 15.58
C LEU A 17 1.65 -8.82 17.02
N ASN A 18 0.37 -8.49 17.22
CA ASN A 18 -0.27 -8.46 18.53
C ASN A 18 -0.55 -9.84 19.15
N LYS A 19 -0.35 -10.94 18.41
CA LYS A 19 -0.53 -12.30 18.94
C LYS A 19 0.64 -12.67 19.86
N THR A 20 0.33 -13.13 21.09
CA THR A 20 1.34 -13.51 22.08
C THR A 20 2.36 -14.50 21.53
N SER A 21 1.92 -15.53 20.80
CA SER A 21 2.83 -16.51 20.19
C SER A 21 3.84 -15.90 19.22
N ASN A 22 3.46 -14.84 18.50
CA ASN A 22 4.35 -14.17 17.57
C ASN A 22 5.35 -13.27 18.32
N ILE A 23 4.92 -12.59 19.37
CA ILE A 23 5.81 -11.81 20.24
C ILE A 23 6.84 -12.73 20.92
N GLU A 24 6.42 -13.88 21.45
CA GLU A 24 7.32 -14.85 22.06
C GLU A 24 8.37 -15.35 21.05
N LEU A 25 7.96 -15.70 19.84
CA LEU A 25 8.88 -16.09 18.78
C LEU A 25 9.88 -14.98 18.45
N LEU A 26 9.40 -13.74 18.34
CA LEU A 26 10.24 -12.59 17.99
C LEU A 26 11.21 -12.21 19.12
N LYS A 27 10.92 -12.52 20.39
CA LYS A 27 11.86 -12.35 21.50
C LYS A 27 13.09 -13.26 21.44
N GLU A 28 12.97 -14.40 20.75
CA GLU A 28 14.07 -15.35 20.55
C GLU A 28 15.03 -14.93 19.42
N ILE A 29 14.73 -13.85 18.69
CA ILE A 29 15.44 -13.45 17.47
C ILE A 29 16.09 -12.09 17.71
N GLU A 30 17.30 -11.92 17.17
CA GLU A 30 17.96 -10.63 17.14
C GLU A 30 17.33 -9.73 16.07
N ILE A 31 16.58 -8.72 16.50
CA ILE A 31 15.96 -7.70 15.65
C ILE A 31 16.86 -6.48 15.60
N SER A 32 17.28 -6.05 14.41
CA SER A 32 18.13 -4.88 14.22
C SER A 32 17.33 -3.58 14.28
N PHE A 33 16.15 -3.52 13.64
CA PHE A 33 15.25 -2.36 13.61
C PHE A 33 13.84 -2.75 13.21
N PHE A 34 12.89 -1.85 13.40
CA PHE A 34 11.53 -1.96 12.91
C PHE A 34 11.27 -0.93 11.80
N ALA A 35 10.69 -1.36 10.70
CA ALA A 35 10.17 -0.47 9.67
C ALA A 35 8.64 -0.56 9.67
N ILE A 36 7.98 0.58 9.89
CA ILE A 36 6.52 0.69 9.91
C ILE A 36 6.10 1.38 8.62
N ASP A 37 5.57 0.60 7.69
CA ASP A 37 5.01 1.13 6.47
C ASP A 37 3.58 1.64 6.71
N GLU A 38 3.12 2.56 5.85
CA GLU A 38 1.83 3.26 5.99
C GLU A 38 1.61 3.85 7.40
N ALA A 39 2.66 4.43 7.97
CA ALA A 39 2.66 4.93 9.34
C ALA A 39 1.57 5.98 9.62
N HIS A 40 0.96 6.59 8.58
CA HIS A 40 -0.19 7.46 8.73
C HIS A 40 -1.40 6.75 9.38
N CYS A 41 -1.47 5.41 9.26
CA CYS A 41 -2.50 4.61 9.92
C CYS A 41 -2.42 4.65 11.47
N ILE A 42 -1.30 5.08 12.05
CA ILE A 42 -1.13 5.29 13.50
C ILE A 42 -1.99 6.46 13.98
N SER A 43 -2.16 7.47 13.14
CA SER A 43 -2.79 8.74 13.48
C SER A 43 -4.29 8.74 13.23
N GLU A 44 -5.08 9.17 14.21
CA GLU A 44 -6.53 9.44 14.05
C GLU A 44 -6.80 10.56 13.03
N TRP A 45 -5.81 11.38 12.73
CA TRP A 45 -5.88 12.45 11.73
C TRP A 45 -5.42 11.98 10.34
N GLY A 46 -4.99 10.72 10.22
CA GLY A 46 -4.66 10.07 8.96
C GLY A 46 -5.94 9.70 8.19
N HIS A 47 -5.83 9.57 6.86
CA HIS A 47 -6.96 9.24 6.01
C HIS A 47 -7.41 7.76 6.13
N ASP A 48 -6.58 6.89 6.70
CA ASP A 48 -6.84 5.44 6.90
C ASP A 48 -6.37 5.03 8.31
N PHE A 49 -7.05 5.57 9.35
CA PHE A 49 -6.74 5.21 10.73
C PHE A 49 -7.05 3.74 11.00
N ARG A 50 -6.07 3.02 11.55
CA ARG A 50 -6.21 1.62 11.96
C ARG A 50 -5.79 1.43 13.41
N PRO A 51 -6.72 1.04 14.30
CA PRO A 51 -6.42 0.88 15.73
C PRO A 51 -5.25 -0.05 16.01
N ASP A 52 -5.10 -1.13 15.25
CA ASP A 52 -4.01 -2.10 15.40
C ASP A 52 -2.61 -1.48 15.21
N TYR A 53 -2.49 -0.41 14.42
CA TYR A 53 -1.22 0.30 14.27
C TYR A 53 -0.76 1.00 15.56
N ARG A 54 -1.68 1.41 16.43
CA ARG A 54 -1.32 2.02 17.73
C ARG A 54 -0.71 1.03 18.70
N THR A 55 -1.03 -0.24 18.57
CA THR A 55 -0.48 -1.31 19.42
C THR A 55 0.98 -1.62 19.07
N ILE A 56 1.44 -1.28 17.86
CA ILE A 56 2.84 -1.50 17.41
C ILE A 56 3.84 -0.92 18.41
N LYS A 57 3.57 0.27 18.97
CA LYS A 57 4.43 0.86 20.01
C LYS A 57 4.66 -0.07 21.19
N HIS A 58 3.60 -0.74 21.65
CA HIS A 58 3.68 -1.68 22.76
C HIS A 58 4.56 -2.87 22.39
N SER A 59 4.30 -3.46 21.24
CA SER A 59 5.06 -4.60 20.72
C SER A 59 6.56 -4.26 20.53
N VAL A 60 6.86 -3.09 19.96
CA VAL A 60 8.25 -2.61 19.80
C VAL A 60 8.93 -2.44 21.15
N LYS A 61 8.22 -1.91 22.16
CA LYS A 61 8.76 -1.77 23.52
C LYS A 61 9.03 -3.13 24.16
N GLU A 62 8.13 -4.07 24.00
CA GLU A 62 8.22 -5.44 24.53
C GLU A 62 9.37 -6.24 23.89
N LEU A 63 9.63 -6.00 22.60
CA LEU A 63 10.73 -6.60 21.84
C LEU A 63 12.09 -5.89 22.02
N GLY A 64 12.21 -4.94 22.97
CA GLY A 64 13.48 -4.41 23.43
C GLY A 64 13.93 -3.07 22.81
N ARG A 65 13.00 -2.18 22.41
CA ARG A 65 13.28 -0.80 21.93
C ARG A 65 14.44 -0.71 20.93
N LYS A 66 14.24 -1.29 19.77
CA LYS A 66 15.17 -1.15 18.64
C LYS A 66 14.88 0.14 17.86
N PRO A 67 15.80 0.60 17.01
CA PRO A 67 15.52 1.71 16.10
C PRO A 67 14.23 1.51 15.31
N VAL A 68 13.47 2.58 15.13
CA VAL A 68 12.20 2.55 14.39
C VAL A 68 12.28 3.51 13.22
N ILE A 69 11.89 3.03 12.04
CA ILE A 69 11.70 3.82 10.84
C ILE A 69 10.19 3.85 10.55
N ALA A 70 9.59 5.03 10.50
CA ALA A 70 8.19 5.22 10.12
C ALA A 70 8.13 5.79 8.70
N LEU A 71 7.47 5.09 7.81
CA LEU A 71 7.36 5.41 6.38
C LEU A 71 5.91 5.70 6.02
N THR A 72 5.68 6.76 5.26
CA THR A 72 4.36 7.06 4.70
C THR A 72 4.48 8.00 3.51
N ALA A 73 3.65 7.78 2.50
CA ALA A 73 3.55 8.67 1.34
C ALA A 73 2.70 9.92 1.62
N THR A 74 1.84 9.91 2.65
CA THR A 74 0.75 10.90 2.80
C THR A 74 0.59 11.38 4.24
N ALA A 75 1.59 12.09 4.77
CA ALA A 75 1.49 12.64 6.12
C ALA A 75 1.55 14.16 6.12
N THR A 76 0.46 14.81 6.53
CA THR A 76 0.45 16.24 6.84
C THR A 76 1.31 16.51 8.09
N PRO A 77 1.73 17.77 8.35
CA PRO A 77 2.49 18.10 9.56
C PRO A 77 1.80 17.64 10.86
N LYS A 78 0.48 17.69 10.91
CA LYS A 78 -0.31 17.22 12.05
C LYS A 78 -0.21 15.69 12.22
N VAL A 79 -0.29 14.94 11.12
CA VAL A 79 -0.14 13.48 11.12
C VAL A 79 1.28 13.08 11.52
N GLN A 80 2.31 13.78 11.01
CA GLN A 80 3.70 13.55 11.38
C GLN A 80 3.94 13.74 12.89
N ALA A 81 3.44 14.85 13.45
CA ALA A 81 3.56 15.13 14.88
C ALA A 81 2.86 14.05 15.74
N ASP A 82 1.70 13.56 15.29
CA ASP A 82 0.97 12.51 15.98
C ASP A 82 1.67 11.15 15.91
N ILE A 83 2.27 10.79 14.77
CA ILE A 83 3.11 9.59 14.63
C ILE A 83 4.28 9.63 15.61
N ILE A 84 5.03 10.73 15.62
CA ILE A 84 6.19 10.94 16.52
C ILE A 84 5.76 10.76 17.97
N LYS A 85 4.70 11.45 18.40
CA LYS A 85 4.15 11.39 19.75
C LYS A 85 3.69 9.98 20.12
N THR A 86 2.89 9.38 19.25
CA THR A 86 2.29 8.06 19.48
C THR A 86 3.36 6.98 19.56
N MET A 87 4.35 6.99 18.69
CA MET A 87 5.47 6.05 18.74
C MET A 87 6.49 6.36 19.84
N GLY A 88 6.44 7.55 20.44
CA GLY A 88 7.40 7.99 21.45
C GLY A 88 8.81 8.13 20.90
N MET A 89 8.93 8.69 19.70
CA MET A 89 10.22 8.95 19.06
C MET A 89 10.84 10.21 19.68
N GLU A 90 12.04 10.08 20.21
CA GLU A 90 12.80 11.20 20.79
C GLU A 90 13.74 11.77 19.72
N GLN A 91 13.54 13.03 19.36
CA GLN A 91 14.34 13.76 18.36
C GLN A 91 14.54 12.97 17.04
N PRO A 92 13.47 12.53 16.37
CA PRO A 92 13.62 11.74 15.15
C PRO A 92 14.18 12.60 14.02
N ASN A 93 15.00 12.00 13.16
CA ASN A 93 15.33 12.59 11.88
C ASN A 93 14.12 12.51 10.96
N ILE A 94 13.70 13.65 10.39
CA ILE A 94 12.55 13.74 9.50
C ILE A 94 13.06 14.00 8.07
N PHE A 95 12.74 13.11 7.16
CA PHE A 95 13.06 13.23 5.74
C PHE A 95 11.77 13.48 4.96
N LEU A 96 11.68 14.63 4.31
CA LEU A 96 10.54 15.02 3.48
C LEU A 96 10.96 15.11 2.03
N SER A 97 10.21 14.45 1.16
CA SER A 97 10.36 14.56 -0.28
C SER A 97 9.16 15.26 -0.90
N SER A 98 9.36 15.90 -2.03
CA SER A 98 8.26 16.52 -2.78
C SER A 98 7.32 15.45 -3.36
N PHE A 99 6.00 15.70 -3.32
CA PHE A 99 5.01 14.91 -4.04
C PHE A 99 5.05 15.14 -5.55
N ASN A 100 5.63 16.25 -5.98
CA ASN A 100 5.77 16.56 -7.39
C ASN A 100 6.87 15.68 -8.01
N ARG A 101 6.45 14.77 -8.85
CA ARG A 101 7.34 13.89 -9.62
C ARG A 101 7.41 14.36 -11.06
N PRO A 102 8.54 14.96 -11.51
CA PRO A 102 8.64 15.59 -12.85
C PRO A 102 8.42 14.62 -14.01
N ASN A 103 8.58 13.32 -13.77
CA ASN A 103 8.35 12.27 -14.76
C ASN A 103 6.89 11.82 -14.88
N LEU A 104 5.97 12.37 -14.06
CA LEU A 104 4.55 12.04 -14.12
C LEU A 104 3.77 13.25 -14.67
N TYR A 105 2.92 12.98 -15.63
CA TYR A 105 1.95 13.93 -16.17
C TYR A 105 0.57 13.66 -15.56
N TYR A 106 -0.04 14.69 -14.99
CA TYR A 106 -1.39 14.65 -14.43
C TYR A 106 -2.33 15.50 -15.28
N GLU A 107 -3.47 14.94 -15.65
CA GLU A 107 -4.49 15.63 -16.42
C GLU A 107 -5.87 15.35 -15.85
N VAL A 108 -6.72 16.38 -15.80
CA VAL A 108 -8.14 16.27 -15.45
C VAL A 108 -8.96 16.67 -16.66
N ARG A 109 -9.86 15.80 -17.11
CA ARG A 109 -10.74 16.04 -18.25
C ARG A 109 -12.19 16.14 -17.82
N PRO A 110 -13.02 16.97 -18.47
CA PRO A 110 -14.46 16.98 -18.24
C PRO A 110 -15.08 15.62 -18.55
N LYS A 111 -15.95 15.16 -17.67
CA LYS A 111 -16.65 13.88 -17.81
C LYS A 111 -17.78 14.00 -18.81
N ARG A 112 -17.55 13.63 -20.07
CA ARG A 112 -18.55 13.62 -21.16
C ARG A 112 -18.84 12.21 -21.64
N ASP A 113 -17.97 11.63 -22.46
CA ASP A 113 -18.03 10.27 -22.95
C ASP A 113 -16.77 9.51 -22.51
N ILE A 114 -16.84 8.95 -21.31
CA ILE A 114 -15.66 8.37 -20.65
C ILE A 114 -15.14 7.15 -21.41
N ASP A 115 -16.04 6.27 -21.83
CA ASP A 115 -15.65 5.01 -22.45
C ASP A 115 -14.96 5.27 -23.80
N HIS A 116 -15.47 6.22 -24.58
CA HIS A 116 -14.82 6.68 -25.81
C HIS A 116 -13.45 7.33 -25.55
N ASP A 117 -13.37 8.20 -24.54
CA ASP A 117 -12.12 8.88 -24.19
C ASP A 117 -11.05 7.87 -23.72
N ILE A 118 -11.42 6.85 -22.95
CA ILE A 118 -10.52 5.78 -22.52
C ILE A 118 -10.03 4.99 -23.74
N ILE A 119 -10.93 4.54 -24.61
CA ILE A 119 -10.58 3.80 -25.83
C ILE A 119 -9.62 4.60 -26.67
N LYS A 120 -9.91 5.87 -26.92
CA LYS A 120 -9.07 6.79 -27.69
C LYS A 120 -7.68 6.93 -27.06
N LEU A 121 -7.60 7.15 -25.72
CA LEU A 121 -6.33 7.29 -25.01
C LEU A 121 -5.48 6.02 -25.10
N LEU A 122 -6.09 4.86 -24.92
CA LEU A 122 -5.38 3.58 -24.99
C LEU A 122 -4.92 3.28 -26.42
N SER A 123 -5.74 3.56 -27.43
CA SER A 123 -5.37 3.39 -28.84
C SER A 123 -4.20 4.29 -29.27
N GLN A 124 -4.05 5.45 -28.64
CA GLN A 124 -2.90 6.35 -28.86
C GLN A 124 -1.62 5.90 -28.14
N ASN A 125 -1.73 4.92 -27.23
CA ASN A 125 -0.63 4.44 -26.41
C ASN A 125 -0.41 2.91 -26.57
N ILE A 126 -0.58 2.41 -27.77
CA ILE A 126 -0.36 0.97 -28.07
C ILE A 126 1.05 0.55 -27.64
N GLY A 127 1.16 -0.62 -27.01
CA GLY A 127 2.41 -1.18 -26.49
C GLY A 127 2.82 -0.65 -25.13
N LYS A 128 2.01 0.22 -24.50
CA LYS A 128 2.21 0.64 -23.10
C LYS A 128 1.19 -0.06 -22.20
N SER A 129 1.61 -0.37 -20.97
CA SER A 129 0.70 -0.86 -19.93
C SER A 129 -0.16 0.27 -19.37
N ALA A 130 -1.42 -0.03 -19.03
CA ALA A 130 -2.35 0.91 -18.45
C ALA A 130 -3.21 0.26 -17.36
N ILE A 131 -3.54 1.01 -16.32
CA ILE A 131 -4.49 0.60 -15.28
C ILE A 131 -5.65 1.59 -15.27
N VAL A 132 -6.88 1.08 -15.38
CA VAL A 132 -8.11 1.88 -15.33
C VAL A 132 -8.89 1.54 -14.07
N TYR A 133 -9.03 2.50 -13.16
CA TYR A 133 -9.83 2.32 -11.95
C TYR A 133 -11.30 2.61 -12.19
N CYS A 134 -12.17 1.71 -11.76
CA CYS A 134 -13.62 1.84 -11.85
C CYS A 134 -14.27 1.81 -10.45
N LEU A 135 -15.43 2.46 -10.32
CA LEU A 135 -16.16 2.56 -9.05
C LEU A 135 -16.87 1.26 -8.63
N SER A 136 -17.15 0.35 -9.57
CA SER A 136 -17.85 -0.90 -9.29
C SER A 136 -17.25 -2.08 -10.05
N ARG A 137 -17.45 -3.29 -9.52
CA ARG A 137 -17.05 -4.55 -10.18
C ARG A 137 -17.72 -4.71 -11.54
N GLN A 138 -19.01 -4.38 -11.62
CA GLN A 138 -19.76 -4.44 -12.88
C GLN A 138 -19.13 -3.52 -13.94
N LYS A 139 -18.80 -2.28 -13.59
CA LYS A 139 -18.13 -1.36 -14.53
C LYS A 139 -16.76 -1.85 -14.98
N VAL A 140 -16.02 -2.58 -14.13
CA VAL A 140 -14.74 -3.22 -14.51
C VAL A 140 -14.96 -4.27 -15.60
N GLU A 141 -15.97 -5.14 -15.43
CA GLU A 141 -16.29 -6.18 -16.42
C GLU A 141 -16.78 -5.58 -17.74
N ASP A 142 -17.74 -4.63 -17.67
CA ASP A 142 -18.30 -3.96 -18.84
C ASP A 142 -17.25 -3.22 -19.65
N LEU A 143 -16.39 -2.44 -18.98
CA LEU A 143 -15.32 -1.69 -19.64
C LEU A 143 -14.28 -2.63 -20.24
N SER A 144 -13.90 -3.69 -19.54
CA SER A 144 -12.97 -4.69 -20.06
C SER A 144 -13.51 -5.33 -21.35
N ALA A 145 -14.79 -5.72 -21.37
CA ALA A 145 -15.45 -6.27 -22.56
C ALA A 145 -15.46 -5.26 -23.73
N GLN A 146 -15.80 -4.00 -23.46
CA GLN A 146 -15.78 -2.94 -24.47
C GLN A 146 -14.40 -2.71 -25.06
N LEU A 147 -13.36 -2.70 -24.21
CA LEU A 147 -11.97 -2.55 -24.64
C LEU A 147 -11.54 -3.70 -25.56
N GLN A 148 -11.91 -4.94 -25.21
CA GLN A 148 -11.62 -6.13 -26.03
C GLN A 148 -12.31 -6.08 -27.39
N ILE A 149 -13.58 -5.64 -27.45
CA ILE A 149 -14.32 -5.44 -28.73
C ILE A 149 -13.59 -4.41 -29.61
N ASN A 150 -12.95 -3.40 -29.01
CA ASN A 150 -12.17 -2.39 -29.73
C ASN A 150 -10.71 -2.80 -29.98
N GLY A 151 -10.36 -4.09 -29.82
CA GLY A 151 -9.04 -4.63 -30.12
C GLY A 151 -7.97 -4.30 -29.06
N ILE A 152 -8.37 -3.81 -27.90
CA ILE A 152 -7.45 -3.51 -26.79
C ILE A 152 -7.41 -4.72 -25.84
N ASN A 153 -6.21 -5.28 -25.62
CA ASN A 153 -6.05 -6.41 -24.69
C ASN A 153 -6.22 -5.92 -23.24
N ALA A 154 -7.41 -6.08 -22.69
CA ALA A 154 -7.78 -5.66 -21.35
C ALA A 154 -8.35 -6.82 -20.55
N LEU A 155 -7.93 -6.93 -19.28
CA LEU A 155 -8.40 -7.97 -18.36
C LEU A 155 -9.06 -7.33 -17.15
N PRO A 156 -10.25 -7.82 -16.71
CA PRO A 156 -10.86 -7.32 -15.48
C PRO A 156 -10.08 -7.78 -14.25
N TYR A 157 -9.93 -6.91 -13.26
CA TYR A 157 -9.28 -7.24 -11.99
C TYR A 157 -10.05 -6.64 -10.81
N HIS A 158 -10.64 -7.49 -9.96
CA HIS A 158 -11.37 -7.06 -8.77
C HIS A 158 -11.49 -8.21 -7.75
N ALA A 159 -11.83 -7.88 -6.50
CA ALA A 159 -11.91 -8.84 -5.41
C ALA A 159 -13.01 -9.91 -5.56
N GLY A 160 -13.99 -9.72 -6.47
CA GLY A 160 -15.03 -10.70 -6.78
C GLY A 160 -14.61 -11.79 -7.74
N LEU A 161 -13.43 -11.69 -8.37
CA LEU A 161 -12.90 -12.75 -9.21
C LEU A 161 -12.44 -13.93 -8.37
N GLU A 162 -12.58 -15.13 -8.92
CA GLU A 162 -11.96 -16.33 -8.38
C GLU A 162 -10.44 -16.16 -8.24
N GLY A 163 -9.86 -16.70 -7.15
CA GLY A 163 -8.46 -16.52 -6.83
C GLY A 163 -7.50 -16.91 -7.96
N ALA A 164 -7.73 -18.06 -8.58
CA ALA A 164 -6.90 -18.53 -9.70
C ALA A 164 -6.98 -17.60 -10.91
N LYS A 165 -8.18 -17.12 -11.26
CA LYS A 165 -8.41 -16.17 -12.36
C LYS A 165 -7.72 -14.82 -12.07
N ARG A 166 -7.79 -14.36 -10.82
CA ARG A 166 -7.16 -13.11 -10.40
C ARG A 166 -5.64 -13.16 -10.52
N ILE A 167 -5.01 -14.27 -10.08
CA ILE A 167 -3.57 -14.50 -10.24
C ILE A 167 -3.20 -14.51 -11.73
N LYS A 168 -3.93 -15.29 -12.55
CA LYS A 168 -3.69 -15.35 -14.00
C LYS A 168 -3.76 -13.98 -14.69
N HIS A 169 -4.72 -13.12 -14.29
CA HIS A 169 -4.86 -11.78 -14.87
C HIS A 169 -3.71 -10.86 -14.41
N GLN A 170 -3.24 -11.01 -13.18
CA GLN A 170 -2.10 -10.27 -12.65
C GLN A 170 -0.80 -10.66 -13.34
N ASP A 171 -0.57 -11.96 -13.53
CA ASP A 171 0.65 -12.48 -14.16
C ASP A 171 0.70 -12.14 -15.67
N ALA A 172 -0.47 -11.90 -16.29
CA ALA A 172 -0.56 -11.51 -17.70
C ALA A 172 -0.32 -10.00 -17.94
N PHE A 173 -0.34 -9.16 -16.90
CA PHE A 173 -0.10 -7.71 -16.95
C PHE A 173 1.37 -7.39 -16.89
#